data_7640128439d5fde8a5e0d07b11f08971
#
_entry.id   7640128439d5fde8a5e0d07b11f08971
#
_cell.length_a   1.000
_cell.length_b   1.000
_cell.length_c   1.000
_cell.angle_alpha   90.00
_cell.angle_beta   90.00
_cell.angle_gamma   90.00
#
_symmetry.space_group_name_H-M   'P 1'
#
loop_
_entity.id
_entity.type
_entity.pdbx_description
1 polymer ?
#
loop_
_entity_poly.entity_id
_entity_poly.type
_entity_poly.pdbx_seq_one_letter_code
_entity_poly.pdbx_strand_id
1 'polypeptide(L)'
;MMNLGSPQVLVVGDFMLDVYTYGDALKISPEAPVPVLKVAETEEYRCGGAGSVAANLATLGAAAYCLGVIGNDENGQILKEKLAACRVDTAGLIEVPNRPTISKQRLIGLAQHLHRQQLIRVDRESKEPVSSEVNEAILRAYEDRLPQTDIVCLQDYNKGMLGDALCRRMIRLAKHAGKKILADPSLTSESRSTGSGHGSKYAGATVLTPNRQESSAMVGFEVISMETAAKAADRLLRDLELQAAIITLDKEGAYLRTADVSKLVPTRPRVVYDVTGAGDMILAMLAMALAAGCEYETAVRLSNVAGGIEVEKFGAAVVTIEEIADEIANQNRDASGKVRSVDSLLYEVERHRRQKRTIVFTNGCFDVLHRGHLEYLXXXXXXXXXXXXXXXXXXXXXXXXXXXXXXXXXXXXXXXLAAMEMIDYVTLFEEPDPLSLIKKIRPDVLVKGEDWAQKGVIGREFVESYGGKVVLAPLVEGKSSTLTIEKMKSEANEISNLKFEISNS
;
A
#
# COMPACT_ATOMS: atom_id res chain seq x y z
N MET A 1 5.50 7.68 -12.53
CA MET A 1 6.30 7.20 -11.38
C MET A 1 6.01 8.11 -10.19
N MET A 2 5.66 7.57 -9.03
CA MET A 2 5.41 8.37 -7.84
C MET A 2 6.74 8.96 -7.35
N ASN A 3 6.84 10.28 -7.29
CA ASN A 3 8.05 10.96 -6.85
C ASN A 3 7.70 11.87 -5.67
N LEU A 4 8.07 11.45 -4.47
CA LEU A 4 7.83 12.19 -3.24
C LEU A 4 9.08 12.98 -2.80
N GLY A 5 10.12 12.99 -3.62
CA GLY A 5 11.36 13.67 -3.31
C GLY A 5 12.18 12.97 -2.23
N SER A 6 13.10 13.69 -1.64
CA SER A 6 13.95 13.19 -0.54
C SER A 6 13.93 14.24 0.60
N PRO A 7 12.80 14.32 1.33
CA PRO A 7 12.69 15.34 2.39
C PRO A 7 13.62 15.05 3.57
N GLN A 8 14.00 16.11 4.27
CA GLN A 8 14.74 16.06 5.53
C GLN A 8 13.74 15.87 6.66
N VAL A 9 13.71 14.70 7.27
CA VAL A 9 12.74 14.38 8.33
C VAL A 9 13.45 14.25 9.68
N LEU A 10 13.00 15.02 10.65
CA LEU A 10 13.48 14.93 12.03
C LEU A 10 12.52 14.01 12.80
N VAL A 11 13.02 12.83 13.20
CA VAL A 11 12.26 11.84 13.96
C VAL A 11 12.67 11.97 15.43
N VAL A 12 11.70 12.33 16.27
CA VAL A 12 11.91 12.53 17.72
C VAL A 12 11.04 11.55 18.48
N GLY A 13 11.59 10.83 19.44
CA GLY A 13 10.74 9.94 20.23
C GLY A 13 11.45 8.79 20.92
N ASP A 14 10.66 7.78 21.23
CA ASP A 14 11.13 6.59 21.96
C ASP A 14 11.72 5.57 20.97
N PHE A 15 13.04 5.56 20.90
CA PHE A 15 13.80 4.59 20.08
C PHE A 15 13.92 3.27 20.83
N MET A 16 13.65 2.16 20.13
CA MET A 16 13.69 0.83 20.77
C MET A 16 14.24 -0.24 19.82
N LEU A 17 14.68 -1.34 20.42
CA LEU A 17 15.19 -2.49 19.70
C LEU A 17 14.22 -3.65 19.85
N ASP A 18 13.68 -4.13 18.72
CA ASP A 18 12.91 -5.37 18.69
C ASP A 18 13.88 -6.54 18.45
N VAL A 19 13.84 -7.52 19.35
CA VAL A 19 14.72 -8.69 19.30
C VAL A 19 13.85 -9.94 19.10
N TYR A 20 14.16 -10.72 18.10
CA TYR A 20 13.43 -11.98 17.79
C TYR A 20 14.39 -13.14 18.03
N THR A 21 14.11 -13.94 19.04
CA THR A 21 14.90 -15.12 19.41
C THR A 21 14.10 -16.35 19.00
N TYR A 22 14.58 -17.07 18.00
CA TYR A 22 13.94 -18.26 17.45
C TYR A 22 14.53 -19.52 18.04
N GLY A 23 13.69 -20.54 18.25
CA GLY A 23 14.19 -21.82 18.74
C GLY A 23 13.14 -22.91 18.73
N ASP A 24 13.58 -24.15 18.96
CA ASP A 24 12.69 -25.30 19.09
C ASP A 24 12.05 -25.32 20.48
N ALA A 25 10.73 -25.43 20.55
CA ALA A 25 9.97 -25.47 21.80
C ALA A 25 9.25 -26.81 21.96
N LEU A 26 9.98 -27.92 21.73
CA LEU A 26 9.42 -29.27 21.68
C LEU A 26 9.38 -30.00 23.04
N LYS A 27 9.97 -29.39 24.06
CA LYS A 27 10.11 -30.03 25.39
C LYS A 27 9.50 -29.18 26.48
N ILE A 28 8.92 -29.83 27.46
CA ILE A 28 8.53 -29.22 28.73
C ILE A 28 9.70 -29.34 29.72
N SER A 29 9.94 -28.32 30.50
CA SER A 29 10.98 -28.35 31.52
C SER A 29 10.70 -29.42 32.59
N PRO A 30 11.70 -30.17 33.02
CA PRO A 30 11.54 -31.03 34.19
C PRO A 30 11.43 -30.25 35.52
N GLU A 31 11.80 -28.97 35.50
CA GLU A 31 11.79 -28.12 36.71
C GLU A 31 10.48 -27.40 36.96
N ALA A 32 9.68 -27.20 35.90
CA ALA A 32 8.41 -26.46 35.97
C ALA A 32 7.56 -26.76 34.71
N PRO A 33 6.23 -26.64 34.75
CA PRO A 33 5.38 -26.93 33.59
C PRO A 33 5.42 -25.77 32.56
N VAL A 34 6.61 -25.47 32.05
CA VAL A 34 6.84 -24.43 31.04
C VAL A 34 7.62 -25.00 29.85
N PRO A 35 7.43 -24.51 28.64
CA PRO A 35 8.23 -24.97 27.49
C PRO A 35 9.69 -24.56 27.63
N VAL A 36 10.58 -25.43 27.13
CA VAL A 36 12.01 -25.13 26.99
C VAL A 36 12.24 -24.67 25.56
N LEU A 37 12.70 -23.44 25.39
CA LEU A 37 13.10 -22.92 24.09
C LEU A 37 14.58 -23.20 23.87
N LYS A 38 14.88 -24.13 22.94
CA LYS A 38 16.25 -24.40 22.52
C LYS A 38 16.58 -23.41 21.41
N VAL A 39 17.31 -22.35 21.77
CA VAL A 39 17.59 -21.21 20.90
C VAL A 39 18.40 -21.65 19.68
N ALA A 40 18.01 -21.18 18.50
CA ALA A 40 18.75 -21.32 17.24
C ALA A 40 20.00 -20.42 17.24
N GLU A 41 20.81 -20.54 16.22
CA GLU A 41 22.14 -19.91 16.20
C GLU A 41 22.12 -18.38 16.16
N THR A 42 21.03 -17.77 15.66
CA THR A 42 21.01 -16.31 15.43
C THR A 42 19.77 -15.65 15.99
N GLU A 43 19.95 -14.49 16.57
CA GLU A 43 18.88 -13.56 16.90
C GLU A 43 18.69 -12.56 15.76
N GLU A 44 17.45 -12.14 15.53
CA GLU A 44 17.13 -11.11 14.56
C GLU A 44 16.83 -9.81 15.31
N TYR A 45 17.46 -8.72 14.89
CA TYR A 45 17.30 -7.40 15.50
C TYR A 45 16.66 -6.45 14.50
N ARG A 46 15.65 -5.69 14.95
CA ARG A 46 14.95 -4.67 14.15
C ARG A 46 14.83 -3.37 14.93
N CYS A 47 14.80 -2.26 14.19
CA CYS A 47 14.47 -0.96 14.76
C CYS A 47 12.97 -0.93 15.10
N GLY A 48 12.62 -0.49 16.31
CA GLY A 48 11.24 -0.36 16.75
C GLY A 48 10.94 1.08 17.20
N GLY A 49 9.67 1.40 17.35
CA GLY A 49 9.20 2.73 17.74
C GLY A 49 9.71 3.81 16.81
N ALA A 50 10.26 4.89 17.35
CA ALA A 50 10.83 5.99 16.56
C ALA A 50 11.91 5.49 15.58
N GLY A 51 12.62 4.41 15.94
CA GLY A 51 13.60 3.76 15.06
C GLY A 51 12.96 3.11 13.84
N SER A 52 11.78 2.49 14.01
CA SER A 52 11.00 1.93 12.91
C SER A 52 10.54 3.03 11.95
N VAL A 53 10.03 4.14 12.48
CA VAL A 53 9.62 5.31 11.67
C VAL A 53 10.81 5.82 10.85
N ALA A 54 11.98 5.97 11.49
CA ALA A 54 13.19 6.48 10.81
C ALA A 54 13.66 5.52 9.70
N ALA A 55 13.68 4.21 9.97
CA ALA A 55 14.07 3.20 8.99
C ALA A 55 13.10 3.16 7.80
N ASN A 56 11.79 3.24 8.06
CA ASN A 56 10.76 3.30 7.03
C ASN A 56 10.91 4.56 6.17
N LEU A 57 11.14 5.72 6.77
CA LEU A 57 11.39 6.98 6.07
C LEU A 57 12.59 6.85 5.13
N ALA A 58 13.69 6.29 5.61
CA ALA A 58 14.90 6.09 4.79
C ALA A 58 14.63 5.17 3.61
N THR A 59 13.86 4.09 3.83
CA THR A 59 13.45 3.16 2.76
C THR A 59 12.57 3.85 1.72
N LEU A 60 11.71 4.77 2.17
CA LEU A 60 10.84 5.57 1.29
C LEU A 60 11.59 6.71 0.58
N GLY A 61 12.87 6.91 0.89
CA GLY A 61 13.72 7.90 0.20
C GLY A 61 13.97 9.20 0.96
N ALA A 62 13.53 9.32 2.21
CA ALA A 62 13.81 10.50 3.04
C ALA A 62 15.23 10.47 3.59
N ALA A 63 15.76 11.64 3.92
CA ALA A 63 16.94 11.78 4.76
C ALA A 63 16.44 11.94 6.21
N ALA A 64 16.53 10.86 6.99
CA ALA A 64 16.01 10.83 8.36
C ALA A 64 17.12 11.08 9.39
N TYR A 65 16.82 11.96 10.35
CA TYR A 65 17.69 12.27 11.50
C TYR A 65 16.97 11.88 12.77
N CYS A 66 17.62 11.08 13.63
CA CYS A 66 17.07 10.58 14.87
C CYS A 66 17.45 11.51 16.04
N LEU A 67 16.44 11.85 16.86
CA LEU A 67 16.64 12.60 18.09
C LEU A 67 15.89 11.87 19.24
N GLY A 68 16.64 11.35 20.20
CA GLY A 68 16.06 10.60 21.30
C GLY A 68 17.10 10.13 22.29
N VAL A 69 16.69 9.24 23.19
CA VAL A 69 17.59 8.69 24.21
C VAL A 69 17.72 7.17 24.07
N ILE A 70 18.91 6.69 24.32
CA ILE A 70 19.24 5.25 24.42
C ILE A 70 20.10 5.03 25.68
N GLY A 71 20.23 3.79 26.06
CA GLY A 71 21.15 3.39 27.13
C GLY A 71 22.59 3.30 26.62
N ASN A 72 23.55 3.38 27.54
CA ASN A 72 24.94 3.03 27.27
C ASN A 72 25.09 1.52 27.47
N ASP A 73 24.47 0.73 26.57
CA ASP A 73 24.39 -0.74 26.65
C ASP A 73 24.50 -1.36 25.26
N GLU A 74 24.62 -2.69 25.23
CA GLU A 74 24.76 -3.46 23.98
C GLU A 74 23.56 -3.22 23.03
N ASN A 75 22.33 -3.17 23.57
CA ASN A 75 21.14 -2.93 22.77
C ASN A 75 21.17 -1.54 22.10
N GLY A 76 21.71 -0.52 22.80
CA GLY A 76 21.88 0.83 22.24
C GLY A 76 22.85 0.84 21.07
N GLN A 77 23.94 0.11 21.22
CA GLN A 77 24.95 -0.01 20.14
C GLN A 77 24.37 -0.73 18.93
N ILE A 78 23.68 -1.87 19.14
CA ILE A 78 23.03 -2.62 18.06
C ILE A 78 22.00 -1.73 17.33
N LEU A 79 21.20 -0.98 18.07
CA LEU A 79 20.17 -0.08 17.50
C LEU A 79 20.82 0.99 16.62
N LYS A 80 21.91 1.63 17.08
CA LYS A 80 22.66 2.60 16.28
C LYS A 80 23.17 1.98 14.98
N GLU A 81 23.75 0.78 15.07
CA GLU A 81 24.27 0.06 13.90
C GLU A 81 23.17 -0.27 12.89
N LYS A 82 22.01 -0.73 13.37
CA LYS A 82 20.87 -1.05 12.52
C LYS A 82 20.33 0.21 11.82
N LEU A 83 20.19 1.32 12.54
CA LEU A 83 19.75 2.60 11.97
C LEU A 83 20.76 3.11 10.92
N ALA A 84 22.05 3.06 11.25
CA ALA A 84 23.11 3.48 10.32
C ALA A 84 23.11 2.61 9.04
N ALA A 85 22.85 1.31 9.17
CA ALA A 85 22.73 0.40 8.02
C ALA A 85 21.55 0.78 7.11
N CYS A 86 20.51 1.40 7.68
CA CYS A 86 19.37 1.96 6.93
C CYS A 86 19.66 3.37 6.39
N ARG A 87 20.88 3.89 6.56
CA ARG A 87 21.30 5.26 6.16
C ARG A 87 20.59 6.36 6.93
N VAL A 88 20.22 6.07 8.17
CA VAL A 88 19.60 7.05 9.08
C VAL A 88 20.72 7.75 9.87
N ASP A 89 20.60 9.05 10.03
CA ASP A 89 21.56 9.85 10.82
C ASP A 89 21.21 9.70 12.32
N THR A 90 22.12 9.08 13.07
CA THR A 90 21.95 8.77 14.50
C THR A 90 22.66 9.74 15.43
N ALA A 91 23.20 10.85 14.93
CA ALA A 91 24.01 11.80 15.72
C ALA A 91 23.23 12.43 16.88
N GLY A 92 21.90 12.48 16.81
CA GLY A 92 21.04 13.00 17.86
C GLY A 92 20.58 11.97 18.89
N LEU A 93 21.08 10.71 18.84
CA LEU A 93 20.78 9.72 19.88
C LEU A 93 21.70 9.91 21.08
N ILE A 94 21.12 10.37 22.17
CA ILE A 94 21.84 10.71 23.41
C ILE A 94 21.91 9.48 24.32
N GLU A 95 23.13 9.07 24.67
CA GLU A 95 23.33 7.96 25.61
C GLU A 95 23.12 8.46 27.05
N VAL A 96 22.21 7.81 27.77
CA VAL A 96 21.87 8.15 29.15
C VAL A 96 22.37 7.05 30.10
N PRO A 97 23.34 7.34 30.96
CA PRO A 97 23.84 6.33 31.91
C PRO A 97 22.72 5.83 32.84
N ASN A 98 22.80 4.56 33.17
CA ASN A 98 21.88 3.87 34.09
C ASN A 98 20.42 3.80 33.64
N ARG A 99 20.19 4.11 32.34
CA ARG A 99 18.88 3.92 31.68
C ARG A 99 19.06 2.80 30.64
N PRO A 100 18.24 1.75 30.66
CA PRO A 100 18.37 0.72 29.62
C PRO A 100 17.84 1.24 28.29
N THR A 101 18.47 0.81 27.20
CA THR A 101 17.85 0.95 25.87
C THR A 101 16.55 0.15 25.87
N ILE A 102 15.48 0.78 25.43
CA ILE A 102 14.18 0.11 25.33
C ILE A 102 14.33 -1.09 24.39
N SER A 103 13.99 -2.28 24.89
CA SER A 103 14.00 -3.47 24.02
C SER A 103 12.79 -4.36 24.29
N LYS A 104 12.30 -4.99 23.21
CA LYS A 104 11.17 -5.92 23.25
C LYS A 104 11.66 -7.24 22.64
N GLN A 105 12.02 -8.19 23.50
CA GLN A 105 12.51 -9.48 23.06
C GLN A 105 11.36 -10.49 22.97
N ARG A 106 11.14 -11.01 21.76
CA ARG A 106 10.09 -12.00 21.48
C ARG A 106 10.76 -13.37 21.35
N LEU A 107 10.39 -14.29 22.24
CA LEU A 107 10.85 -15.69 22.19
C LEU A 107 9.83 -16.45 21.35
N ILE A 108 10.30 -16.99 20.21
CA ILE A 108 9.44 -17.59 19.18
C ILE A 108 9.79 -19.08 19.05
N GLY A 109 8.83 -19.92 19.39
CA GLY A 109 8.92 -21.35 19.23
C GLY A 109 8.60 -21.75 17.79
N LEU A 110 9.47 -22.62 17.25
CA LEU A 110 9.26 -23.25 15.94
C LEU A 110 8.70 -24.64 16.22
N ALA A 111 7.42 -24.87 15.95
CA ALA A 111 6.82 -26.20 16.03
C ALA A 111 7.14 -26.99 14.75
N GLN A 112 7.20 -28.29 14.87
CA GLN A 112 7.55 -29.19 13.75
C GLN A 112 6.97 -28.72 12.40
N HIS A 113 7.81 -28.10 11.61
CA HIS A 113 7.61 -27.72 10.21
C HIS A 113 6.61 -26.60 9.85
N LEU A 114 5.79 -26.06 10.76
CA LEU A 114 4.67 -25.29 10.22
C LEU A 114 4.38 -23.90 10.78
N HIS A 115 4.43 -23.66 12.07
CA HIS A 115 3.97 -22.36 12.58
C HIS A 115 4.91 -21.79 13.63
N ARG A 116 5.35 -20.56 13.38
CA ARG A 116 6.05 -19.74 14.36
C ARG A 116 5.03 -19.25 15.37
N GLN A 117 5.30 -19.45 16.65
CA GLN A 117 4.41 -19.02 17.73
C GLN A 117 5.21 -18.25 18.76
N GLN A 118 4.77 -17.04 19.06
CA GLN A 118 5.36 -16.26 20.14
C GLN A 118 4.99 -16.89 21.47
N LEU A 119 5.98 -17.30 22.23
CA LEU A 119 5.81 -17.96 23.54
C LEU A 119 5.73 -16.92 24.66
N ILE A 120 6.62 -15.92 24.64
CA ILE A 120 6.67 -14.86 25.64
C ILE A 120 7.36 -13.64 25.03
N ARG A 121 7.05 -12.46 25.57
CA ARG A 121 7.79 -11.21 25.26
C ARG A 121 8.41 -10.69 26.56
N VAL A 122 9.70 -10.36 26.49
CA VAL A 122 10.45 -9.78 27.61
C VAL A 122 10.76 -8.33 27.24
N ASP A 123 10.22 -7.40 28.02
CA ASP A 123 10.39 -5.96 27.79
C ASP A 123 11.41 -5.42 28.81
N ARG A 124 12.45 -4.75 28.31
CA ARG A 124 13.39 -3.95 29.12
C ARG A 124 13.16 -2.50 28.77
N GLU A 125 12.70 -1.73 29.75
CA GLU A 125 12.33 -0.35 29.51
C GLU A 125 12.36 0.45 30.81
N SER A 126 12.41 1.79 30.68
CA SER A 126 12.17 2.71 31.76
C SER A 126 11.09 3.69 31.34
N LYS A 127 10.16 3.98 32.24
CA LYS A 127 9.13 5.02 32.06
C LYS A 127 9.50 6.28 32.85
N GLU A 128 10.58 6.26 33.61
CA GLU A 128 11.03 7.43 34.35
C GLU A 128 11.32 8.60 33.43
N PRO A 129 10.87 9.79 33.75
CA PRO A 129 11.24 10.96 32.96
C PRO A 129 12.76 11.12 32.88
N VAL A 130 13.23 11.58 31.75
CA VAL A 130 14.66 11.92 31.57
C VAL A 130 14.98 13.16 32.42
N SER A 131 16.23 13.29 32.82
CA SER A 131 16.65 14.43 33.67
C SER A 131 16.51 15.77 32.93
N SER A 132 16.53 16.85 33.69
CA SER A 132 16.47 18.21 33.11
C SER A 132 17.64 18.48 32.17
N GLU A 133 18.84 17.97 32.51
CA GLU A 133 20.03 18.12 31.65
C GLU A 133 19.85 17.41 30.31
N VAL A 134 19.28 16.22 30.32
CA VAL A 134 18.98 15.44 29.10
C VAL A 134 17.88 16.16 28.30
N ASN A 135 16.84 16.66 28.93
CA ASN A 135 15.79 17.46 28.29
C ASN A 135 16.36 18.68 27.56
N GLU A 136 17.27 19.40 28.24
CA GLU A 136 17.93 20.58 27.65
C GLU A 136 18.81 20.18 26.45
N ALA A 137 19.53 19.06 26.56
CA ALA A 137 20.38 18.56 25.46
C ALA A 137 19.51 18.19 24.23
N ILE A 138 18.38 17.51 24.47
CA ILE A 138 17.41 17.17 23.42
C ILE A 138 16.87 18.43 22.76
N LEU A 139 16.48 19.42 23.57
CA LEU A 139 15.91 20.67 23.05
C LEU A 139 16.93 21.46 22.23
N ARG A 140 18.18 21.55 22.67
CA ARG A 140 19.25 22.19 21.90
C ARG A 140 19.44 21.48 20.54
N ALA A 141 19.56 20.16 20.55
CA ALA A 141 19.72 19.39 19.31
C ALA A 141 18.52 19.57 18.37
N TYR A 142 17.31 19.66 18.93
CA TYR A 142 16.08 19.95 18.18
C TYR A 142 16.16 21.32 17.52
N GLU A 143 16.48 22.37 18.28
CA GLU A 143 16.57 23.75 17.80
C GLU A 143 17.65 23.88 16.70
N ASP A 144 18.80 23.23 16.87
CA ASP A 144 19.90 23.24 15.91
C ASP A 144 19.52 22.55 14.60
N ARG A 145 18.73 21.46 14.67
CA ARG A 145 18.38 20.67 13.47
C ARG A 145 17.16 21.22 12.74
N LEU A 146 16.24 21.88 13.44
CA LEU A 146 14.93 22.32 12.90
C LEU A 146 15.03 23.18 11.63
N PRO A 147 15.98 24.12 11.47
CA PRO A 147 16.08 24.92 10.24
C PRO A 147 16.31 24.08 8.97
N GLN A 148 16.98 22.94 9.09
CA GLN A 148 17.31 22.05 7.98
C GLN A 148 16.24 20.99 7.73
N THR A 149 15.20 20.98 8.57
CA THR A 149 14.14 19.96 8.56
C THR A 149 12.97 20.43 7.69
N ASP A 150 12.41 19.53 6.89
CA ASP A 150 11.18 19.79 6.13
C ASP A 150 9.94 19.46 6.97
N ILE A 151 10.00 18.38 7.74
CA ILE A 151 8.88 17.90 8.54
C ILE A 151 9.40 17.16 9.79
N VAL A 152 8.65 17.24 10.90
CA VAL A 152 9.00 16.60 12.17
C VAL A 152 7.99 15.49 12.46
N CYS A 153 8.49 14.33 12.92
CA CYS A 153 7.67 13.22 13.46
C CYS A 153 7.96 13.08 14.96
N LEU A 154 6.93 13.13 15.78
CA LEU A 154 7.00 12.78 17.19
C LEU A 154 6.40 11.40 17.38
N GLN A 155 7.22 10.42 17.74
CA GLN A 155 6.78 9.04 17.99
C GLN A 155 6.84 8.76 19.47
N ASP A 156 5.70 8.79 20.13
CA ASP A 156 5.58 8.72 21.58
C ASP A 156 5.05 7.34 22.01
N TYR A 157 5.89 6.58 22.71
CA TYR A 157 5.50 5.30 23.33
C TYR A 157 5.38 5.40 24.85
N ASN A 158 5.39 6.65 25.36
CA ASN A 158 5.25 6.93 26.80
C ASN A 158 6.35 6.22 27.63
N LYS A 159 7.60 6.36 27.17
CA LYS A 159 8.76 5.77 27.82
C LYS A 159 9.65 6.83 28.50
N GLY A 160 9.04 7.97 28.88
CA GLY A 160 9.69 9.00 29.72
C GLY A 160 10.52 10.02 28.98
N MET A 161 10.71 9.89 27.66
CA MET A 161 11.47 10.87 26.90
C MET A 161 10.62 12.09 26.52
N LEU A 162 9.42 11.87 25.96
CA LEU A 162 8.54 12.97 25.54
C LEU A 162 7.60 13.45 26.66
N GLY A 163 8.18 14.12 27.66
CA GLY A 163 7.39 14.78 28.71
C GLY A 163 6.59 15.96 28.18
N ASP A 164 5.54 16.36 28.92
CA ASP A 164 4.58 17.39 28.51
C ASP A 164 5.27 18.71 28.11
N ALA A 165 6.18 19.20 28.94
CA ALA A 165 6.85 20.49 28.71
C ALA A 165 7.70 20.45 27.47
N LEU A 166 8.47 19.36 27.27
CA LEU A 166 9.35 19.18 26.11
C LEU A 166 8.52 19.11 24.82
N CYS A 167 7.48 18.28 24.82
CA CYS A 167 6.60 18.08 23.67
C CYS A 167 5.97 19.42 23.22
N ARG A 168 5.35 20.15 24.17
CA ARG A 168 4.74 21.46 23.88
C ARG A 168 5.78 22.46 23.35
N ARG A 169 7.00 22.45 23.89
CA ARG A 169 8.06 23.35 23.45
C ARG A 169 8.46 23.03 22.01
N MET A 170 8.65 21.75 21.67
CA MET A 170 8.99 21.32 20.31
C MET A 170 7.92 21.72 19.31
N ILE A 171 6.64 21.51 19.65
CA ILE A 171 5.50 21.87 18.80
C ILE A 171 5.49 23.39 18.53
N ARG A 172 5.67 24.20 19.57
CA ARG A 172 5.73 25.66 19.41
C ARG A 172 6.89 26.09 18.50
N LEU A 173 8.07 25.50 18.68
CA LEU A 173 9.25 25.81 17.86
C LEU A 173 9.02 25.44 16.38
N ALA A 174 8.45 24.26 16.10
CA ALA A 174 8.11 23.83 14.74
C ALA A 174 7.10 24.81 14.11
N LYS A 175 6.03 25.17 14.85
CA LYS A 175 5.00 26.11 14.38
C LYS A 175 5.62 27.49 14.07
N HIS A 176 6.48 28.03 14.94
CA HIS A 176 7.18 29.29 14.70
C HIS A 176 8.09 29.24 13.48
N ALA A 177 8.73 28.09 13.25
CA ALA A 177 9.60 27.87 12.09
C ALA A 177 8.83 27.55 10.80
N GLY A 178 7.49 27.49 10.85
CA GLY A 178 6.65 27.16 9.69
C GLY A 178 6.80 25.70 9.27
N LYS A 179 7.21 24.81 10.18
CA LYS A 179 7.42 23.38 9.89
C LYS A 179 6.20 22.56 10.33
N LYS A 180 5.81 21.61 9.50
CA LYS A 180 4.77 20.64 9.89
C LYS A 180 5.34 19.69 10.95
N ILE A 181 4.52 19.37 11.95
CA ILE A 181 4.87 18.41 13.01
C ILE A 181 3.73 17.40 13.17
N LEU A 182 4.04 16.14 12.98
CA LEU A 182 3.13 15.01 13.09
C LEU A 182 3.42 14.30 14.41
N ALA A 183 2.38 13.96 15.16
CA ALA A 183 2.54 13.25 16.42
C ALA A 183 1.74 11.96 16.41
N ASP A 184 2.41 10.86 16.74
CA ASP A 184 1.77 9.57 16.98
C ASP A 184 1.77 9.33 18.51
N PRO A 185 0.60 9.41 19.15
CA PRO A 185 0.52 9.34 20.60
C PRO A 185 0.49 7.91 21.12
N SER A 186 0.95 7.69 22.33
CA SER A 186 0.69 6.45 23.06
C SER A 186 0.12 6.80 24.43
N LEU A 187 -1.04 6.29 24.72
CA LEU A 187 -1.71 6.48 26.01
C LEU A 187 -1.83 5.15 26.75
N THR A 188 -1.47 5.17 28.01
CA THR A 188 -1.56 3.97 28.85
C THR A 188 -2.93 3.85 29.52
N SER A 189 -3.22 2.65 30.03
CA SER A 189 -4.42 2.39 30.82
C SER A 189 -4.54 3.31 32.06
N GLU A 190 -3.41 3.78 32.58
CA GLU A 190 -3.37 4.73 33.69
C GLU A 190 -3.93 6.11 33.30
N SER A 191 -3.77 6.47 32.02
CA SER A 191 -4.34 7.70 31.46
C SER A 191 -5.87 7.69 31.44
N ARG A 192 -6.50 6.52 31.53
CA ARG A 192 -7.96 6.37 31.47
C ARG A 192 -8.67 6.83 32.76
N SER A 193 -7.95 6.91 33.87
CA SER A 193 -8.57 7.12 35.21
C SER A 193 -8.70 8.59 35.64
N THR A 194 -8.09 9.53 34.94
CA THR A 194 -7.94 10.91 35.47
C THR A 194 -8.73 12.00 34.72
N GLY A 195 -9.65 11.64 33.84
CA GLY A 195 -10.55 12.63 33.21
C GLY A 195 -9.85 13.61 32.27
N SER A 196 -10.44 14.72 32.01
CA SER A 196 -10.06 15.74 31.02
C SER A 196 -8.56 16.14 30.98
N GLY A 197 -7.99 16.21 29.79
CA GLY A 197 -6.64 16.72 29.54
C GLY A 197 -5.66 15.77 28.87
N HIS A 198 -6.08 14.54 28.60
CA HIS A 198 -5.21 13.57 27.91
C HIS A 198 -4.93 14.04 26.49
N GLY A 199 -3.67 14.03 26.13
CA GLY A 199 -3.22 14.48 24.81
C GLY A 199 -2.92 15.97 24.72
N SER A 200 -3.16 16.76 25.79
CA SER A 200 -2.92 18.21 25.77
C SER A 200 -1.46 18.58 25.44
N LYS A 201 -0.52 17.66 25.65
CA LYS A 201 0.89 17.89 25.28
C LYS A 201 1.10 18.00 23.76
N TYR A 202 0.15 17.50 22.94
CA TYR A 202 0.22 17.56 21.48
C TYR A 202 -0.51 18.79 20.90
N ALA A 203 -1.05 19.68 21.75
CA ALA A 203 -1.80 20.85 21.30
C ALA A 203 -0.93 21.72 20.38
N GLY A 204 -1.50 22.09 19.21
CA GLY A 204 -0.83 22.87 18.17
C GLY A 204 -0.04 22.03 17.18
N ALA A 205 -0.01 20.71 17.32
CA ALA A 205 0.59 19.82 16.30
C ALA A 205 -0.17 19.98 14.96
N THR A 206 0.53 19.76 13.84
CA THR A 206 -0.11 19.80 12.53
C THR A 206 -1.06 18.61 12.37
N VAL A 207 -0.58 17.41 12.69
CA VAL A 207 -1.35 16.17 12.57
C VAL A 207 -1.18 15.33 13.83
N LEU A 208 -2.26 14.68 14.24
CA LEU A 208 -2.24 13.67 15.30
C LEU A 208 -2.82 12.38 14.74
N THR A 209 -2.16 11.22 15.01
CA THR A 209 -2.52 9.91 14.43
C THR A 209 -2.91 8.85 15.48
N PRO A 210 -3.86 9.13 16.36
CA PRO A 210 -4.23 8.14 17.39
C PRO A 210 -5.00 6.96 16.77
N ASN A 211 -4.84 5.80 17.40
CA ASN A 211 -5.69 4.64 17.11
C ASN A 211 -7.03 4.75 17.88
N ARG A 212 -7.93 3.75 17.72
CA ARG A 212 -9.24 3.72 18.40
C ARG A 212 -9.12 3.88 19.91
N GLN A 213 -8.20 3.13 20.52
CA GLN A 213 -8.05 3.11 21.99
C GLN A 213 -7.50 4.45 22.51
N GLU A 214 -6.49 4.96 21.81
CA GLU A 214 -5.89 6.26 22.14
C GLU A 214 -6.91 7.38 21.97
N SER A 215 -7.65 7.37 20.86
CA SER A 215 -8.72 8.35 20.64
C SER A 215 -9.76 8.29 21.75
N SER A 216 -10.21 7.08 22.11
CA SER A 216 -11.20 6.89 23.19
C SER A 216 -10.71 7.46 24.49
N ALA A 217 -9.45 7.20 24.85
CA ALA A 217 -8.85 7.72 26.08
C ALA A 217 -8.73 9.25 26.04
N MET A 218 -8.38 9.83 24.91
CA MET A 218 -8.21 11.28 24.75
C MET A 218 -9.53 12.03 24.81
N VAL A 219 -10.60 11.46 24.21
CA VAL A 219 -11.90 12.16 24.18
C VAL A 219 -12.84 11.77 25.31
N GLY A 220 -12.54 10.72 26.07
CA GLY A 220 -13.34 10.30 27.22
C GLY A 220 -14.63 9.54 26.87
N PHE A 221 -14.73 9.01 25.62
CA PHE A 221 -15.82 8.11 25.21
C PHE A 221 -15.30 7.07 24.21
N GLU A 222 -15.98 5.95 24.10
CA GLU A 222 -15.54 4.85 23.24
C GLU A 222 -15.72 5.13 21.75
N VAL A 223 -14.68 4.86 20.96
CA VAL A 223 -14.65 4.99 19.50
C VAL A 223 -14.89 3.60 18.89
N ILE A 224 -16.18 3.24 18.73
CA ILE A 224 -16.59 1.90 18.28
C ILE A 224 -17.36 1.92 16.95
N SER A 225 -17.69 3.09 16.44
CA SER A 225 -18.47 3.25 15.20
C SER A 225 -17.92 4.43 14.39
N MET A 226 -18.36 4.53 13.14
CA MET A 226 -18.03 5.70 12.28
C MET A 226 -18.53 7.00 12.90
N GLU A 227 -19.71 6.98 13.52
CA GLU A 227 -20.27 8.15 14.19
C GLU A 227 -19.38 8.60 15.35
N THR A 228 -18.96 7.66 16.21
CA THR A 228 -18.09 7.98 17.34
C THR A 228 -16.69 8.37 16.89
N ALA A 229 -16.18 7.79 15.78
CA ALA A 229 -14.90 8.20 15.18
C ALA A 229 -14.96 9.64 14.66
N ALA A 230 -16.06 10.01 13.98
CA ALA A 230 -16.27 11.39 13.50
C ALA A 230 -16.30 12.38 14.68
N LYS A 231 -17.06 12.06 15.72
CA LYS A 231 -17.15 12.90 16.94
C LYS A 231 -15.80 13.06 17.63
N ALA A 232 -15.05 11.96 17.73
CA ALA A 232 -13.72 11.96 18.35
C ALA A 232 -12.74 12.81 17.54
N ALA A 233 -12.70 12.62 16.22
CA ALA A 233 -11.83 13.37 15.33
C ALA A 233 -12.14 14.87 15.37
N ASP A 234 -13.44 15.24 15.39
CA ASP A 234 -13.87 16.64 15.51
C ASP A 234 -13.41 17.26 16.83
N ARG A 235 -13.58 16.51 17.93
CA ARG A 235 -13.16 16.95 19.27
C ARG A 235 -11.63 17.13 19.32
N LEU A 236 -10.87 16.14 18.84
CA LEU A 236 -9.41 16.23 18.82
C LEU A 236 -8.93 17.42 17.98
N LEU A 237 -9.49 17.60 16.79
CA LEU A 237 -9.12 18.72 15.91
C LEU A 237 -9.28 20.06 16.63
N ARG A 238 -10.43 20.25 17.28
CA ARG A 238 -10.79 21.52 17.93
C ARG A 238 -10.03 21.72 19.23
N ASP A 239 -10.05 20.73 20.13
CA ASP A 239 -9.51 20.86 21.50
C ASP A 239 -7.97 20.96 21.50
N LEU A 240 -7.31 20.37 20.50
CA LEU A 240 -5.85 20.39 20.35
C LEU A 240 -5.35 21.34 19.26
N GLU A 241 -6.23 22.11 18.64
CA GLU A 241 -5.89 23.09 17.59
C GLU A 241 -5.06 22.46 16.45
N LEU A 242 -5.47 21.26 15.98
CA LEU A 242 -4.77 20.54 14.94
C LEU A 242 -5.19 21.05 13.54
N GLN A 243 -4.37 20.81 12.52
CA GLN A 243 -4.80 20.97 11.11
C GLN A 243 -5.50 19.70 10.63
N ALA A 244 -5.07 18.53 11.11
CA ALA A 244 -5.74 17.27 10.79
C ALA A 244 -5.69 16.30 11.98
N ALA A 245 -6.81 15.64 12.26
CA ALA A 245 -6.90 14.49 13.15
C ALA A 245 -7.14 13.26 12.26
N ILE A 246 -6.29 12.25 12.39
CA ILE A 246 -6.34 11.02 11.58
C ILE A 246 -6.45 9.85 12.54
N ILE A 247 -7.66 9.33 12.72
CA ILE A 247 -7.89 8.20 13.65
C ILE A 247 -7.76 6.89 12.87
N THR A 248 -6.77 6.06 13.20
CA THR A 248 -6.61 4.76 12.55
C THR A 248 -7.67 3.77 13.10
N LEU A 249 -8.37 3.10 12.18
CA LEU A 249 -9.54 2.26 12.48
C LEU A 249 -9.32 0.80 12.03
N ASP A 250 -8.12 0.28 12.25
CA ASP A 250 -7.75 -1.10 11.97
C ASP A 250 -8.04 -1.48 10.50
N LYS A 251 -8.84 -2.51 10.28
CA LYS A 251 -9.20 -3.01 8.95
C LYS A 251 -10.12 -2.08 8.16
N GLU A 252 -10.66 -1.04 8.77
CA GLU A 252 -11.58 -0.12 8.09
C GLU A 252 -10.84 1.01 7.38
N GLY A 253 -9.59 1.30 7.77
CA GLY A 253 -8.78 2.38 7.24
C GLY A 253 -8.55 3.48 8.26
N ALA A 254 -8.74 4.74 7.88
CA ALA A 254 -8.53 5.86 8.81
C ALA A 254 -9.61 6.93 8.63
N TYR A 255 -10.07 7.50 9.74
CA TYR A 255 -11.01 8.63 9.71
C TYR A 255 -10.21 9.93 9.68
N LEU A 256 -10.41 10.71 8.62
CA LEU A 256 -9.74 12.00 8.41
C LEU A 256 -10.68 13.15 8.76
N ARG A 257 -10.20 14.05 9.63
CA ARG A 257 -10.89 15.29 9.96
C ARG A 257 -9.93 16.48 9.83
N THR A 258 -10.24 17.40 8.93
CA THR A 258 -9.60 18.71 8.79
C THR A 258 -10.66 19.81 8.90
N ALA A 259 -10.32 21.08 8.71
CA ALA A 259 -11.32 22.16 8.67
C ALA A 259 -12.42 21.86 7.63
N ASP A 260 -12.05 21.33 6.46
CA ASP A 260 -12.92 21.19 5.29
C ASP A 260 -13.36 19.75 5.01
N VAL A 261 -12.68 18.74 5.58
CA VAL A 261 -12.89 17.32 5.27
C VAL A 261 -13.28 16.57 6.55
N SER A 262 -14.30 15.74 6.46
CA SER A 262 -14.71 14.83 7.54
C SER A 262 -15.20 13.53 6.90
N LYS A 263 -14.33 12.50 6.83
CA LYS A 263 -14.69 11.25 6.13
C LYS A 263 -13.78 10.08 6.48
N LEU A 264 -14.31 8.88 6.27
CA LEU A 264 -13.51 7.66 6.26
C LEU A 264 -12.71 7.60 4.95
N VAL A 265 -11.41 7.34 5.08
CA VAL A 265 -10.53 6.94 3.96
C VAL A 265 -10.32 5.44 4.12
N PRO A 266 -11.02 4.62 3.32
CA PRO A 266 -11.02 3.17 3.55
C PRO A 266 -9.70 2.52 3.16
N THR A 267 -9.45 1.33 3.71
CA THR A 267 -8.39 0.43 3.26
C THR A 267 -9.01 -0.86 2.74
N ARG A 268 -8.22 -1.67 2.03
CA ARG A 268 -8.70 -2.97 1.54
C ARG A 268 -8.53 -4.04 2.61
N PRO A 269 -9.47 -4.98 2.70
CA PRO A 269 -9.28 -6.17 3.54
C PRO A 269 -8.01 -6.91 3.13
N ARG A 270 -7.22 -7.33 4.13
CA ARG A 270 -5.94 -8.00 3.91
C ARG A 270 -5.78 -9.18 4.84
N VAL A 271 -4.93 -10.11 4.45
CA VAL A 271 -4.50 -11.20 5.34
C VAL A 271 -3.40 -10.62 6.23
N VAL A 272 -3.69 -10.52 7.51
CA VAL A 272 -2.78 -9.93 8.50
C VAL A 272 -1.86 -11.01 9.07
N TYR A 273 -0.56 -10.88 8.83
CA TYR A 273 0.45 -11.76 9.43
C TYR A 273 1.05 -11.16 10.70
N ASP A 274 1.29 -9.85 10.69
CA ASP A 274 1.86 -9.15 11.85
C ASP A 274 1.36 -7.70 11.86
N VAL A 275 0.79 -7.25 12.97
CA VAL A 275 0.33 -5.87 13.12
C VAL A 275 1.42 -4.94 13.65
N THR A 276 2.56 -5.50 14.06
CA THR A 276 3.66 -4.72 14.64
C THR A 276 4.26 -3.78 13.58
N GLY A 277 4.35 -2.51 13.89
CA GLY A 277 4.98 -1.50 13.02
C GLY A 277 4.04 -0.80 12.05
N ALA A 278 2.79 -1.28 11.88
CA ALA A 278 1.86 -0.64 10.93
C ALA A 278 1.63 0.85 11.23
N GLY A 279 1.50 1.23 12.49
CA GLY A 279 1.38 2.64 12.91
C GLY A 279 2.62 3.45 12.53
N ASP A 280 3.80 2.88 12.78
CA ASP A 280 5.08 3.50 12.43
C ASP A 280 5.19 3.74 10.91
N MET A 281 4.76 2.77 10.10
CA MET A 281 4.74 2.90 8.63
C MET A 281 3.72 3.97 8.19
N ILE A 282 2.55 4.01 8.82
CA ILE A 282 1.53 5.04 8.53
C ILE A 282 2.13 6.43 8.80
N LEU A 283 2.77 6.64 9.96
CA LEU A 283 3.38 7.92 10.30
C LEU A 283 4.49 8.30 9.30
N ALA A 284 5.35 7.34 8.93
CA ALA A 284 6.43 7.55 7.97
C ALA A 284 5.88 7.97 6.59
N MET A 285 4.86 7.25 6.10
CA MET A 285 4.26 7.55 4.79
C MET A 285 3.51 8.89 4.80
N LEU A 286 2.80 9.21 5.89
CA LEU A 286 2.16 10.51 6.08
C LEU A 286 3.21 11.64 5.99
N ALA A 287 4.32 11.48 6.68
CA ALA A 287 5.41 12.48 6.66
C ALA A 287 5.95 12.67 5.25
N MET A 288 6.23 11.57 4.53
CA MET A 288 6.70 11.63 3.14
C MET A 288 5.71 12.38 2.25
N ALA A 289 4.44 12.01 2.29
CA ALA A 289 3.40 12.59 1.43
C ALA A 289 3.19 14.08 1.74
N LEU A 290 3.12 14.44 3.03
CA LEU A 290 2.88 15.83 3.43
C LEU A 290 4.10 16.73 3.19
N ALA A 291 5.32 16.19 3.27
CA ALA A 291 6.55 16.90 2.90
C ALA A 291 6.58 17.15 1.39
N ALA A 292 6.08 16.22 0.59
CA ALA A 292 5.95 16.37 -0.88
C ALA A 292 4.81 17.31 -1.29
N GLY A 293 4.04 17.84 -0.34
CA GLY A 293 2.94 18.78 -0.62
C GLY A 293 1.61 18.12 -0.96
N CYS A 294 1.45 16.82 -0.72
CA CYS A 294 0.18 16.15 -0.95
C CYS A 294 -0.92 16.70 -0.02
N GLU A 295 -2.16 16.69 -0.53
CA GLU A 295 -3.34 16.96 0.28
C GLU A 295 -3.54 15.86 1.33
N TYR A 296 -4.16 16.18 2.45
CA TYR A 296 -4.36 15.25 3.58
C TYR A 296 -5.02 13.93 3.16
N GLU A 297 -6.06 14.00 2.32
CA GLU A 297 -6.77 12.79 1.86
C GLU A 297 -5.83 11.86 1.08
N THR A 298 -5.05 12.43 0.17
CA THR A 298 -4.05 11.67 -0.61
C THR A 298 -3.00 11.06 0.33
N ALA A 299 -2.49 11.83 1.29
CA ALA A 299 -1.50 11.36 2.25
C ALA A 299 -2.05 10.19 3.08
N VAL A 300 -3.30 10.28 3.57
CA VAL A 300 -3.95 9.20 4.33
C VAL A 300 -4.14 7.95 3.46
N ARG A 301 -4.56 8.13 2.20
CA ARG A 301 -4.73 7.00 1.26
C ARG A 301 -3.40 6.27 1.02
N LEU A 302 -2.32 7.02 0.80
CA LEU A 302 -0.97 6.46 0.64
C LEU A 302 -0.53 5.69 1.90
N SER A 303 -0.84 6.26 3.08
CA SER A 303 -0.48 5.66 4.37
C SER A 303 -1.27 4.39 4.64
N ASN A 304 -2.57 4.35 4.29
CA ASN A 304 -3.38 3.13 4.36
C ASN A 304 -2.81 2.02 3.48
N VAL A 305 -2.33 2.36 2.28
CA VAL A 305 -1.70 1.39 1.37
C VAL A 305 -0.39 0.88 1.98
N ALA A 306 0.47 1.77 2.44
CA ALA A 306 1.77 1.41 3.01
C ALA A 306 1.61 0.54 4.27
N GLY A 307 0.75 0.95 5.21
CA GLY A 307 0.45 0.17 6.42
C GLY A 307 -0.19 -1.17 6.08
N GLY A 308 -1.05 -1.20 5.06
CA GLY A 308 -1.65 -2.44 4.56
C GLY A 308 -0.63 -3.43 4.01
N ILE A 309 0.37 -2.96 3.27
CA ILE A 309 1.46 -3.83 2.77
C ILE A 309 2.31 -4.33 3.95
N GLU A 310 2.57 -3.46 4.94
CA GLU A 310 3.36 -3.81 6.12
C GLU A 310 2.75 -5.01 6.86
N VAL A 311 1.44 -5.00 7.13
CA VAL A 311 0.78 -6.07 7.89
C VAL A 311 0.73 -7.40 7.14
N GLU A 312 0.90 -7.40 5.81
CA GLU A 312 0.96 -8.62 5.00
C GLU A 312 2.35 -9.26 5.02
N LYS A 313 3.36 -8.54 5.50
CA LYS A 313 4.73 -9.03 5.52
C LYS A 313 5.05 -9.68 6.87
N PHE A 314 5.86 -10.71 6.85
CA PHE A 314 6.39 -11.32 8.06
C PHE A 314 7.90 -11.04 8.13
N GLY A 315 8.35 -10.59 9.27
CA GLY A 315 9.77 -10.41 9.47
C GLY A 315 10.28 -9.01 9.09
N ALA A 316 11.54 -8.93 8.71
CA ALA A 316 12.27 -7.68 8.45
C ALA A 316 12.05 -7.10 7.04
N ALA A 317 11.03 -7.55 6.34
CA ALA A 317 10.76 -7.06 4.97
C ALA A 317 10.25 -5.62 5.01
N VAL A 318 10.95 -4.73 4.33
CA VAL A 318 10.60 -3.30 4.26
C VAL A 318 9.57 -3.05 3.16
N VAL A 319 8.82 -1.97 3.29
CA VAL A 319 7.86 -1.50 2.26
C VAL A 319 8.54 -0.42 1.43
N THR A 320 8.60 -0.64 0.11
CA THR A 320 9.24 0.31 -0.80
C THR A 320 8.22 1.19 -1.51
N ILE A 321 8.70 2.31 -2.05
CA ILE A 321 7.89 3.23 -2.87
C ILE A 321 7.31 2.50 -4.09
N GLU A 322 8.09 1.57 -4.67
CA GLU A 322 7.66 0.77 -5.83
C GLU A 322 6.48 -0.13 -5.48
N GLU A 323 6.54 -0.80 -4.34
CA GLU A 323 5.44 -1.66 -3.86
C GLU A 323 4.16 -0.85 -3.63
N ILE A 324 4.30 0.36 -3.05
CA ILE A 324 3.16 1.26 -2.82
C ILE A 324 2.57 1.70 -4.17
N ALA A 325 3.41 2.09 -5.13
CA ALA A 325 2.97 2.50 -6.46
C ALA A 325 2.27 1.35 -7.21
N ASP A 326 2.82 0.14 -7.12
CA ASP A 326 2.23 -1.06 -7.72
C ASP A 326 0.87 -1.37 -7.09
N GLU A 327 0.77 -1.28 -5.77
CA GLU A 327 -0.49 -1.52 -5.06
C GLU A 327 -1.57 -0.49 -5.45
N ILE A 328 -1.20 0.77 -5.57
CA ILE A 328 -2.13 1.84 -5.99
C ILE A 328 -2.59 1.58 -7.43
N ALA A 329 -1.68 1.22 -8.33
CA ALA A 329 -2.01 0.85 -9.71
C ALA A 329 -2.99 -0.33 -9.71
N ASN A 330 -2.79 -1.30 -8.81
CA ASN A 330 -3.67 -2.45 -8.64
C ASN A 330 -5.03 -2.06 -8.05
N GLN A 331 -5.09 -1.07 -7.17
CA GLN A 331 -6.34 -0.59 -6.55
C GLN A 331 -7.25 0.15 -7.54
N ASN A 332 -6.69 0.70 -8.60
CA ASN A 332 -7.46 1.35 -9.67
C ASN A 332 -8.01 0.33 -10.69
N ARG A 333 -7.97 -0.97 -10.37
CA ARG A 333 -8.51 -2.03 -11.22
C ARG A 333 -10.03 -2.15 -11.08
N ASP A 334 -10.69 -2.45 -12.21
CA ASP A 334 -12.08 -2.91 -12.22
C ASP A 334 -12.21 -4.20 -11.40
N ALA A 335 -13.46 -4.65 -11.17
CA ALA A 335 -13.73 -5.86 -10.39
C ALA A 335 -12.97 -7.11 -10.89
N SER A 336 -12.63 -7.16 -12.19
CA SER A 336 -11.81 -8.23 -12.77
C SER A 336 -10.29 -7.95 -12.67
N GLY A 337 -9.91 -6.71 -12.39
CA GLY A 337 -8.50 -6.29 -12.34
C GLY A 337 -7.79 -6.22 -13.68
N LYS A 338 -8.49 -6.53 -14.76
CA LYS A 338 -7.89 -6.71 -16.10
C LYS A 338 -8.22 -5.59 -17.08
N VAL A 339 -9.34 -4.90 -16.90
CA VAL A 339 -9.72 -3.80 -17.79
C VAL A 339 -8.93 -2.54 -17.44
N ARG A 340 -8.27 -1.94 -18.43
CA ARG A 340 -7.35 -0.82 -18.25
C ARG A 340 -7.65 0.32 -19.22
N SER A 341 -7.44 1.56 -18.78
CA SER A 341 -7.22 2.66 -19.72
C SER A 341 -5.89 2.44 -20.46
N VAL A 342 -5.71 3.08 -21.61
CA VAL A 342 -4.46 2.97 -22.38
C VAL A 342 -3.25 3.36 -21.51
N ASP A 343 -3.33 4.45 -20.77
CA ASP A 343 -2.21 4.93 -19.90
C ASP A 343 -1.88 3.91 -18.81
N SER A 344 -2.90 3.37 -18.15
CA SER A 344 -2.72 2.33 -17.13
C SER A 344 -2.14 1.05 -17.72
N LEU A 345 -2.59 0.67 -18.92
CA LEU A 345 -2.04 -0.50 -19.64
C LEU A 345 -0.54 -0.30 -19.95
N LEU A 346 -0.15 0.89 -20.41
CA LEU A 346 1.25 1.17 -20.76
C LEU A 346 2.16 1.06 -19.52
N TYR A 347 1.67 1.48 -18.33
CA TYR A 347 2.38 1.31 -17.07
C TYR A 347 2.59 -0.19 -16.78
N GLU A 348 1.53 -1.01 -16.92
CA GLU A 348 1.62 -2.47 -16.70
C GLU A 348 2.57 -3.13 -17.69
N VAL A 349 2.49 -2.77 -18.98
CA VAL A 349 3.38 -3.27 -20.02
C VAL A 349 4.85 -3.01 -19.64
N GLU A 350 5.15 -1.79 -19.21
CA GLU A 350 6.52 -1.43 -18.82
C GLU A 350 6.97 -2.21 -17.57
N ARG A 351 6.07 -2.42 -16.61
CA ARG A 351 6.33 -3.23 -15.41
C ARG A 351 6.70 -4.68 -15.82
N HIS A 352 5.90 -5.30 -16.69
CA HIS A 352 6.15 -6.66 -17.18
C HIS A 352 7.47 -6.73 -17.97
N ARG A 353 7.76 -5.71 -18.78
CA ARG A 353 8.99 -5.63 -19.55
C ARG A 353 10.24 -5.62 -18.65
N ARG A 354 10.20 -4.86 -17.52
CA ARG A 354 11.29 -4.87 -16.52
C ARG A 354 11.49 -6.26 -15.91
N GLN A 355 10.41 -7.05 -15.83
CA GLN A 355 10.46 -8.44 -15.34
C GLN A 355 10.84 -9.43 -16.44
N LYS A 356 11.24 -8.94 -17.63
CA LYS A 356 11.64 -9.74 -18.82
C LYS A 356 10.53 -10.68 -19.30
N ARG A 357 9.27 -10.28 -19.13
CA ARG A 357 8.11 -11.02 -19.65
C ARG A 357 7.82 -10.62 -21.08
N THR A 358 7.41 -11.60 -21.90
CA THR A 358 7.03 -11.39 -23.29
C THR A 358 5.67 -10.70 -23.38
N ILE A 359 5.59 -9.63 -24.13
CA ILE A 359 4.35 -8.86 -24.35
C ILE A 359 3.69 -9.37 -25.64
N VAL A 360 2.52 -9.98 -25.48
CA VAL A 360 1.72 -10.48 -26.62
C VAL A 360 0.50 -9.56 -26.79
N PHE A 361 0.27 -9.09 -27.99
CA PHE A 361 -0.85 -8.20 -28.30
C PHE A 361 -1.73 -8.80 -29.41
N THR A 362 -3.03 -8.73 -29.19
CA THR A 362 -4.03 -8.97 -30.23
C THR A 362 -5.14 -7.95 -30.11
N ASN A 363 -5.88 -7.74 -31.20
CA ASN A 363 -7.07 -6.90 -31.20
C ASN A 363 -8.16 -7.48 -32.08
N GLY A 364 -9.42 -7.25 -31.69
CA GLY A 364 -10.60 -7.70 -32.39
C GLY A 364 -11.86 -7.03 -31.81
N CYS A 365 -12.99 -7.23 -32.49
CA CYS A 365 -14.27 -6.67 -32.03
C CYS A 365 -14.89 -7.48 -30.87
N PHE A 366 -14.75 -8.79 -30.90
CA PHE A 366 -15.24 -9.71 -29.85
C PHE A 366 -16.72 -9.47 -29.45
N ASP A 367 -17.54 -8.95 -30.40
CA ASP A 367 -18.91 -8.54 -30.10
C ASP A 367 -19.78 -9.70 -29.56
N VAL A 368 -19.72 -10.85 -30.21
CA VAL A 368 -20.35 -12.10 -29.77
C VAL A 368 -19.26 -13.14 -29.55
N LEU A 369 -19.05 -13.53 -28.30
CA LEU A 369 -18.05 -14.55 -27.96
C LEU A 369 -18.57 -15.94 -28.39
N HIS A 370 -17.71 -16.68 -29.06
CA HIS A 370 -18.00 -18.05 -29.51
C HIS A 370 -16.72 -18.91 -29.36
N ARG A 371 -16.89 -20.22 -29.50
CA ARG A 371 -15.81 -21.21 -29.37
C ARG A 371 -14.54 -20.83 -30.16
N GLY A 372 -14.71 -20.28 -31.35
CA GLY A 372 -13.58 -19.82 -32.18
C GLY A 372 -12.72 -18.75 -31.48
N HIS A 373 -13.34 -17.82 -30.77
CA HIS A 373 -12.60 -16.81 -29.98
C HIS A 373 -11.81 -17.46 -28.84
N LEU A 374 -12.42 -18.45 -28.16
CA LEU A 374 -11.75 -19.16 -27.05
C LEU A 374 -10.52 -19.92 -27.57
N GLU A 375 -10.66 -20.64 -28.69
CA GLU A 375 -9.57 -21.39 -29.31
C GLU A 375 -8.47 -20.45 -29.83
N TYR A 376 -8.85 -19.34 -30.39
CA TYR A 376 -7.92 -18.27 -30.81
C TYR A 376 -7.12 -17.73 -29.61
N LEU A 377 -7.81 -17.34 -28.62
CA LEU A 377 -7.15 -16.81 -27.39
C LEU A 377 -6.29 -17.86 -26.65
N UNK A 378 -6.59 -18.93 -26.74
CA UNK A 378 -5.90 -20.01 -26.16
C UNK A 378 -4.63 -20.34 -26.95
N UNK A 379 -4.66 -20.02 -28.27
CA UNK A 379 -3.51 -20.10 -29.08
C UNK A 379 -2.54 -18.98 -28.82
N UNK A 380 -3.06 -17.91 -28.43
CA UNK A 380 -2.29 -16.80 -28.06
C UNK A 380 -1.57 -17.02 -26.76
N UNK A 381 -2.14 -17.68 -25.80
CA UNK A 381 -1.59 -17.99 -24.52
C UNK A 381 -0.53 -19.08 -24.59
N UNK A 382 -0.59 -19.88 -25.52
CA UNK A 382 0.36 -20.90 -25.76
C UNK A 382 1.62 -20.41 -26.43
N UNK A 383 1.51 -19.27 -26.98
CA UNK A 383 2.59 -18.69 -27.70
C UNK A 383 3.53 -17.90 -26.82
N UNK A 384 3.07 -17.68 -25.63
CA UNK A 384 3.90 -16.92 -24.76
C UNK A 384 3.74 -17.24 -23.29
N UNK A 385 4.52 -17.03 -22.65
CA UNK A 385 4.57 -17.17 -21.25
C UNK A 385 4.15 -15.99 -20.48
N UNK A 386 3.88 -14.97 -20.88
CA UNK A 386 3.32 -13.83 -20.20
C UNK A 386 2.52 -13.15 -21.20
N UNK A 387 1.59 -13.23 -21.12
CA UNK A 387 0.74 -12.68 -22.08
C UNK A 387 0.15 -11.39 -21.67
N UNK A 388 0.27 -10.53 -22.18
CA UNK A 388 -0.48 -9.39 -22.10
C UNK A 388 -1.36 -9.37 -23.25
N UNK A 389 -2.12 -10.03 -23.25
CA UNK A 389 -3.06 -9.99 -24.27
C UNK A 389 -3.86 -8.79 -24.19
N UNK A 390 -3.61 -8.02 -24.77
CA UNK A 390 -4.38 -6.92 -24.81
C UNK A 390 -5.45 -7.15 -25.75
N UNK A 391 -6.21 -7.49 -25.44
CA UNK A 391 -7.31 -7.69 -26.25
C UNK A 391 -7.95 -6.42 -26.51
N UNK A 392 -7.85 -5.97 -27.29
CA UNK A 392 -8.46 -4.76 -27.54
C UNK A 392 -9.77 -4.89 -28.13
N UNK A 393 -10.46 -4.60 -27.62
CA UNK A 393 -11.78 -4.55 -28.12
C UNK A 393 -11.89 -3.34 -28.89
N UNK A 394 -12.13 -3.34 -29.66
CA UNK A 394 -12.21 -2.32 -30.51
C UNK A 394 -13.37 -1.49 -30.56
N UNK A 395 -13.18 -0.56 -30.50
CA UNK A 395 -14.12 0.42 -30.79
C UNK A 395 -14.37 0.56 -32.25
N UNK A 396 -13.77 -0.04 -32.90
CA UNK A 396 -14.09 0.08 -34.28
C UNK A 396 -15.37 -0.56 -34.72
N UNK A 397 -15.88 -0.99 -33.98
CA UNK A 397 -17.19 -1.54 -34.21
C UNK A 397 -18.23 -0.52 -34.58
N UNK A 398 -18.04 0.54 -34.25
CA UNK A 398 -18.98 1.54 -34.58
C UNK A 398 -18.88 1.92 -36.06
N UNK A 399 -17.79 1.92 -36.43
CA UNK A 399 -17.59 2.26 -37.80
C UNK A 399 -17.70 1.10 -38.79
N UNK A 400 -17.39 0.02 -38.35
CA UNK A 400 -17.43 -1.07 -39.23
C UNK A 400 -18.74 -1.84 -39.26
N UNK A 401 -19.30 -1.73 -38.31
CA UNK A 401 -20.56 -2.46 -38.35
C UNK A 401 -21.74 -1.52 -38.24
N UNK A 402 -22.20 -1.18 -39.08
CA UNK A 402 -23.32 -0.32 -39.18
C UNK A 402 -24.13 -0.28 -37.88
N UNK A 403 -24.44 0.68 -37.43
CA UNK A 403 -25.17 0.99 -36.29
C UNK A 403 -26.08 -0.05 -35.71
N UNK A 404 -26.32 -0.96 -36.10
CA UNK A 404 -27.24 -1.94 -35.57
C UNK A 404 -26.59 -3.19 -34.99
N UNK A 405 -25.42 -3.29 -35.08
CA UNK A 405 -24.80 -4.51 -34.71
C UNK A 405 -24.11 -4.48 -33.38
N UNK A 406 -24.12 -3.63 -32.67
CA UNK A 406 -23.60 -3.67 -31.36
C UNK A 406 -24.63 -4.26 -30.42
N UNK A 407 -24.43 -5.33 -30.29
CA UNK A 407 -25.30 -6.10 -29.42
C UNK A 407 -24.91 -6.04 -28.00
N UNK A 408 -23.73 -5.92 -27.73
CA UNK A 408 -23.24 -5.79 -26.42
C UNK A 408 -22.71 -4.40 -26.31
N UNK A 409 -22.88 -3.97 -25.28
CA UNK A 409 -22.32 -2.66 -24.98
C UNK A 409 -20.82 -2.86 -24.81
N UNK A 410 -20.20 -2.03 -25.08
CA UNK A 410 -18.76 -2.05 -24.98
C UNK A 410 -18.25 -2.45 -23.59
N UNK A 411 -18.98 -2.12 -22.61
CA UNK A 411 -18.70 -2.47 -21.28
C UNK A 411 -18.99 -3.91 -20.99
N UNK A 412 -19.88 -4.40 -21.53
CA UNK A 412 -20.21 -5.78 -21.40
C UNK A 412 -19.20 -6.66 -22.15
N UNK A 413 -18.80 -6.30 -23.19
CA UNK A 413 -17.76 -6.96 -23.90
C UNK A 413 -16.42 -6.93 -23.19
N UNK A 414 -16.22 -6.00 -22.53
CA UNK A 414 -15.06 -5.85 -21.77
C UNK A 414 -15.04 -6.71 -20.53
N UNK A 415 -16.12 -6.81 -19.97
CA UNK A 415 -16.27 -7.60 -18.83
C UNK A 415 -16.30 -9.10 -19.12
N UNK A 416 -16.72 -9.42 -20.26
CA UNK A 416 -16.67 -10.78 -20.69
C UNK A 416 -15.28 -11.25 -21.07
N LEU A 417 -14.50 -10.48 -21.64
CA LEU A 417 -13.08 -10.82 -21.95
C LEU A 417 -12.19 -10.88 -20.69
N ALA A 418 -12.39 -9.92 -19.83
CA ALA A 418 -11.60 -9.87 -18.59
C ALA A 418 -11.81 -11.12 -17.68
N ALA A 419 -12.97 -11.72 -17.77
CA ALA A 419 -13.26 -12.95 -17.03
C ALA A 419 -12.51 -14.20 -17.55
N MET A 420 -11.92 -14.09 -18.73
CA MET A 420 -11.19 -15.22 -19.31
C MET A 420 -9.80 -15.35 -18.68
N GLU A 421 -9.48 -16.54 -18.22
CA GLU A 421 -8.20 -16.82 -17.54
C GLU A 421 -7.00 -16.50 -18.44
N MET A 422 -7.11 -16.75 -19.73
CA MET A 422 -6.00 -16.58 -20.69
C MET A 422 -5.71 -15.12 -21.07
N ILE A 423 -6.51 -14.16 -20.60
CA ILE A 423 -6.30 -12.73 -20.89
C ILE A 423 -5.80 -12.04 -19.61
N ASP A 424 -4.69 -11.34 -19.69
CA ASP A 424 -4.15 -10.58 -18.54
C ASP A 424 -4.74 -9.16 -18.47
N TYR A 425 -4.85 -8.48 -19.62
CA TYR A 425 -5.35 -7.10 -19.69
C TYR A 425 -6.23 -6.90 -20.91
N VAL A 426 -7.24 -6.06 -20.74
CA VAL A 426 -8.15 -5.60 -21.80
C VAL A 426 -8.16 -4.08 -21.79
N THR A 427 -8.01 -3.47 -22.96
CA THR A 427 -8.18 -2.02 -23.12
C THR A 427 -9.08 -1.73 -24.30
N LEU A 428 -9.78 -0.60 -24.21
CA LEU A 428 -10.58 -0.06 -25.30
C LEU A 428 -9.80 1.07 -25.97
N PHE A 429 -9.90 1.14 -27.29
CA PHE A 429 -9.32 2.24 -28.05
C PHE A 429 -10.32 2.71 -29.10
N GLU A 430 -10.29 3.99 -29.43
CA GLU A 430 -11.28 4.64 -30.29
C GLU A 430 -10.75 4.91 -31.72
N GLU A 431 -9.46 4.73 -31.93
CA GLU A 431 -8.82 4.94 -33.22
C GLU A 431 -9.34 3.93 -34.27
N PRO A 432 -9.39 4.34 -35.55
CA PRO A 432 -9.94 3.47 -36.60
C PRO A 432 -9.10 2.22 -36.88
N ASP A 433 -7.83 2.23 -36.46
CA ASP A 433 -6.94 1.07 -36.56
C ASP A 433 -6.01 0.99 -35.30
N PRO A 434 -5.44 -0.19 -35.05
CA PRO A 434 -4.63 -0.39 -33.85
C PRO A 434 -3.19 0.12 -33.97
N LEU A 435 -2.77 0.74 -35.06
CA LEU A 435 -1.36 1.09 -35.27
C LEU A 435 -0.78 2.01 -34.24
N SER A 436 -1.54 3.04 -33.82
CA SER A 436 -1.12 3.98 -32.78
C SER A 436 -0.87 3.24 -31.45
N LEU A 437 -1.78 2.34 -31.08
CA LEU A 437 -1.66 1.55 -29.84
C LEU A 437 -0.50 0.55 -29.93
N ILE A 438 -0.34 -0.12 -31.08
CA ILE A 438 0.79 -1.05 -31.33
C ILE A 438 2.13 -0.30 -31.14
N LYS A 439 2.22 0.93 -31.67
CA LYS A 439 3.43 1.76 -31.54
C LYS A 439 3.74 2.12 -30.08
N LYS A 440 2.71 2.41 -29.29
CA LYS A 440 2.86 2.72 -27.86
C LYS A 440 3.26 1.48 -27.05
N ILE A 441 2.58 0.34 -27.29
CA ILE A 441 2.81 -0.91 -26.54
C ILE A 441 4.15 -1.56 -26.95
N ARG A 442 4.50 -1.53 -28.26
CA ARG A 442 5.68 -2.22 -28.82
C ARG A 442 5.68 -3.70 -28.44
N PRO A 443 4.66 -4.49 -28.80
CA PRO A 443 4.58 -5.88 -28.38
C PRO A 443 5.70 -6.74 -28.98
N ASP A 444 6.18 -7.72 -28.21
CA ASP A 444 7.14 -8.73 -28.69
C ASP A 444 6.48 -9.65 -29.72
N VAL A 445 5.19 -9.94 -29.55
CA VAL A 445 4.41 -10.78 -30.46
C VAL A 445 3.07 -10.11 -30.77
N LEU A 446 2.80 -9.92 -32.04
CA LEU A 446 1.50 -9.44 -32.56
C LEU A 446 0.75 -10.64 -33.15
N VAL A 447 -0.43 -10.95 -32.60
CA VAL A 447 -1.23 -12.10 -33.06
C VAL A 447 -2.46 -11.62 -33.82
N LYS A 448 -2.76 -12.26 -34.94
CA LYS A 448 -3.95 -12.02 -35.76
C LYS A 448 -4.53 -13.34 -36.28
N GLY A 449 -5.80 -13.33 -36.59
CA GLY A 449 -6.42 -14.49 -37.26
C GLY A 449 -5.85 -14.70 -38.66
N GLU A 450 -5.83 -15.95 -39.13
CA GLU A 450 -5.28 -16.35 -40.43
C GLU A 450 -5.98 -15.65 -41.63
N ASP A 451 -7.22 -15.18 -41.44
CA ASP A 451 -7.96 -14.41 -42.46
C ASP A 451 -7.26 -13.07 -42.80
N TRP A 452 -6.37 -12.59 -41.95
CA TRP A 452 -5.56 -11.39 -42.19
C TRP A 452 -4.30 -11.66 -43.03
N ALA A 453 -4.03 -12.94 -43.39
CA ALA A 453 -2.89 -13.30 -44.25
C ALA A 453 -2.95 -12.58 -45.60
N GLN A 454 -4.14 -12.53 -46.19
CA GLN A 454 -4.36 -11.89 -47.50
C GLN A 454 -4.64 -10.39 -47.41
N LYS A 455 -5.27 -9.94 -46.32
CA LYS A 455 -5.64 -8.53 -46.11
C LYS A 455 -4.47 -7.66 -45.65
N GLY A 456 -3.41 -8.28 -45.15
CA GLY A 456 -2.28 -7.57 -44.52
C GLY A 456 -2.51 -7.26 -43.03
N VAL A 457 -1.51 -7.53 -42.18
CA VAL A 457 -1.61 -7.29 -40.75
C VAL A 457 -1.12 -5.87 -40.45
N ILE A 458 -2.02 -5.03 -39.99
CA ILE A 458 -1.69 -3.64 -39.57
C ILE A 458 -0.67 -3.72 -38.42
N GLY A 459 0.45 -3.01 -38.59
CA GLY A 459 1.53 -2.98 -37.62
C GLY A 459 2.63 -4.01 -37.83
N ARG A 460 2.50 -4.91 -38.81
CA ARG A 460 3.52 -5.95 -39.11
C ARG A 460 4.91 -5.34 -39.28
N GLU A 461 5.05 -4.42 -40.23
CA GLU A 461 6.35 -3.79 -40.56
C GLU A 461 6.97 -3.14 -39.34
N PHE A 462 6.14 -2.47 -38.52
CA PHE A 462 6.62 -1.80 -37.28
C PHE A 462 7.10 -2.83 -36.26
N VAL A 463 6.32 -3.89 -36.01
CA VAL A 463 6.69 -4.92 -35.01
C VAL A 463 7.97 -5.64 -35.46
N GLU A 464 8.06 -6.02 -36.74
CA GLU A 464 9.25 -6.70 -37.29
C GLU A 464 10.49 -5.78 -37.29
N SER A 465 10.30 -4.46 -37.40
CA SER A 465 11.41 -3.50 -37.46
C SER A 465 12.29 -3.46 -36.19
N TYR A 466 11.75 -3.88 -35.03
CA TYR A 466 12.52 -3.95 -33.79
C TYR A 466 12.73 -5.39 -33.30
N GLY A 467 12.50 -6.41 -34.15
CA GLY A 467 12.74 -7.82 -33.86
C GLY A 467 11.55 -8.55 -33.24
N GLY A 468 10.39 -7.91 -33.13
CA GLY A 468 9.14 -8.57 -32.74
C GLY A 468 8.63 -9.52 -33.81
N LYS A 469 7.67 -10.35 -33.45
CA LYS A 469 7.12 -11.39 -34.35
C LYS A 469 5.64 -11.17 -34.63
N VAL A 470 5.19 -11.54 -35.84
CA VAL A 470 3.76 -11.56 -36.18
C VAL A 470 3.34 -13.02 -36.34
N VAL A 471 2.33 -13.43 -35.60
CA VAL A 471 1.81 -14.80 -35.62
C VAL A 471 0.37 -14.80 -36.16
N LEU A 472 0.09 -15.67 -37.10
CA LEU A 472 -1.27 -15.87 -37.63
C LEU A 472 -1.86 -17.13 -36.96
N ALA A 473 -2.92 -16.94 -36.19
CA ALA A 473 -3.59 -18.03 -35.48
C ALA A 473 -4.66 -18.65 -36.39
N PRO A 474 -4.72 -19.98 -36.48
CA PRO A 474 -5.71 -20.65 -37.35
C PRO A 474 -7.14 -20.35 -36.93
N LEU A 475 -8.03 -20.22 -37.92
CA LEU A 475 -9.45 -19.99 -37.67
C LEU A 475 -10.19 -21.33 -37.58
N VAL A 476 -11.20 -21.38 -36.73
CA VAL A 476 -12.07 -22.55 -36.60
C VAL A 476 -13.13 -22.47 -37.69
N GLU A 477 -13.15 -23.46 -38.57
CA GLU A 477 -14.11 -23.54 -39.70
C GLU A 477 -15.57 -23.45 -39.20
N GLY A 478 -16.37 -22.67 -39.88
CA GLY A 478 -17.81 -22.55 -39.64
C GLY A 478 -18.18 -21.70 -38.42
N LYS A 479 -17.23 -21.02 -37.81
CA LYS A 479 -17.47 -20.17 -36.62
C LYS A 479 -17.02 -18.74 -36.90
N SER A 480 -17.98 -17.87 -37.21
CA SER A 480 -17.71 -16.42 -37.29
C SER A 480 -18.81 -15.67 -36.54
N SER A 481 -18.50 -14.52 -35.94
CA SER A 481 -19.47 -13.67 -35.26
C SER A 481 -20.63 -13.30 -36.22
N THR A 482 -20.34 -13.05 -37.47
CA THR A 482 -21.34 -12.71 -38.50
C THR A 482 -22.36 -13.86 -38.69
N LEU A 483 -21.87 -15.08 -38.88
CA LEU A 483 -22.74 -16.27 -39.04
C LEU A 483 -23.55 -16.55 -37.77
N THR A 484 -22.96 -16.34 -36.61
CA THR A 484 -23.65 -16.54 -35.32
C THR A 484 -24.79 -15.53 -35.17
N ILE A 485 -24.56 -14.26 -35.49
CA ILE A 485 -25.56 -13.19 -35.43
C ILE A 485 -26.68 -13.46 -36.44
N GLU A 486 -26.36 -13.88 -37.66
CA GLU A 486 -27.36 -14.23 -38.69
C GLU A 486 -28.27 -15.38 -38.22
N LYS A 487 -27.67 -16.41 -37.62
CA LYS A 487 -28.42 -17.55 -37.09
C LYS A 487 -29.35 -17.12 -35.92
N MET A 488 -28.86 -16.29 -35.02
CA MET A 488 -29.69 -15.75 -33.93
C MET A 488 -30.85 -14.90 -34.44
N LYS A 489 -30.64 -14.10 -35.50
CA LYS A 489 -31.69 -13.30 -36.14
C LYS A 489 -32.74 -14.17 -36.80
N SER A 490 -32.35 -15.25 -37.50
CA SER A 490 -33.30 -16.17 -38.12
C SER A 490 -34.14 -16.90 -37.10
N GLU A 491 -33.55 -17.38 -36.01
CA GLU A 491 -34.26 -18.06 -34.92
C GLU A 491 -35.23 -17.09 -34.18
N ALA A 492 -34.82 -15.83 -33.97
CA ALA A 492 -35.69 -14.83 -33.36
C ALA A 492 -36.89 -14.51 -34.24
N ASN A 493 -36.72 -14.44 -35.55
CA ASN A 493 -37.82 -14.24 -36.51
C ASN A 493 -38.80 -15.43 -36.53
N GLU A 494 -38.28 -16.65 -36.47
CA GLU A 494 -39.12 -17.86 -36.37
C GLU A 494 -39.98 -17.85 -35.08
N ILE A 495 -39.40 -17.52 -33.95
CA ILE A 495 -40.11 -17.43 -32.66
C ILE A 495 -41.19 -16.31 -32.73
N SER A 496 -40.87 -15.17 -33.36
CA SER A 496 -41.82 -14.06 -33.50
C SER A 496 -43.00 -14.44 -34.38
N ASN A 497 -42.75 -15.17 -35.49
CA ASN A 497 -43.78 -15.66 -36.40
C ASN A 497 -44.67 -16.70 -35.70
N LEU A 498 -44.09 -17.62 -34.92
CA LEU A 498 -44.84 -18.60 -34.08
C LEU A 498 -45.75 -17.90 -33.05
N LYS A 499 -45.25 -16.88 -32.40
CA LYS A 499 -46.07 -16.09 -31.43
C LYS A 499 -47.22 -15.39 -32.10
N PHE A 500 -47.02 -14.86 -33.33
CA PHE A 500 -48.05 -14.18 -34.13
C PHE A 500 -49.14 -15.18 -34.54
N GLU A 501 -48.79 -16.42 -34.97
CA GLU A 501 -49.74 -17.46 -35.28
C GLU A 501 -50.58 -17.93 -34.09
N ILE A 502 -49.92 -18.07 -32.93
CA ILE A 502 -50.61 -18.47 -31.66
C ILE A 502 -51.56 -17.35 -31.20
N SER A 503 -51.26 -16.08 -31.40
CA SER A 503 -52.15 -14.99 -30.96
C SER A 503 -53.34 -14.78 -31.88
N ASN A 504 -53.35 -15.37 -33.10
CA ASN A 504 -54.44 -15.24 -34.10
C ASN A 504 -55.25 -16.52 -34.25
N SER A 505 -54.99 -17.56 -33.47
CA SER A 505 -55.76 -18.80 -33.37
C SER A 505 -56.59 -18.82 -32.05
#